data_e1fbfe253ed40845044292b83864a176
#
_entry.id   e1fbfe253ed40845044292b83864a176
#
_cell.length_a   1.000
_cell.length_b   1.000
_cell.length_c   1.000
_cell.angle_alpha   90.00
_cell.angle_beta   90.00
_cell.angle_gamma   90.00
#
_symmetry.space_group_name_H-M   'P 1'
#
loop_
_entity.id
_entity.type
_entity.pdbx_description
1 polymer ?
#
loop_
_entity_poly.entity_id
_entity_poly.type
_entity_poly.pdbx_seq_one_letter_code
_entity_poly.pdbx_strand_id
1 'polypeptide(L)'
;MINAIWMFLLVSGVIVAALNGRMDVVTEAVLNGAKQGVVVCFGLLSIMVFWLGLMKIADEAGLVQSLAKLLYPLARFLYPSVPKNHPAMGSIMANMSANMLGLGSAATPLGLKAMKELQELNPDKETASDAMCTLLAINTSGLTIIPATVIGLRMQYNSSSPTEIVICTLLATFIATTSAVILDRWFRARERRKGGKQR
;
A
#
# COMPACT_ATOMS: atom_id res chain seq x y z
N MET A 1 11.64 -15.18 -2.98
CA MET A 1 12.55 -14.73 -4.07
C MET A 1 13.38 -13.51 -3.64
N ILE A 2 12.76 -12.42 -3.14
CA ILE A 2 13.49 -11.19 -2.77
C ILE A 2 14.57 -11.42 -1.69
N ASN A 3 14.29 -12.25 -0.68
CA ASN A 3 15.28 -12.60 0.36
C ASN A 3 16.51 -13.30 -0.19
N ALA A 4 16.36 -14.14 -1.23
CA ALA A 4 17.48 -14.80 -1.88
C ALA A 4 18.37 -13.81 -2.64
N ILE A 5 17.79 -12.78 -3.25
CA ILE A 5 18.54 -11.71 -3.91
C ILE A 5 19.33 -10.91 -2.88
N TRP A 6 18.72 -10.52 -1.77
CA TRP A 6 19.43 -9.82 -0.69
C TRP A 6 20.56 -10.65 -0.08
N MET A 7 20.30 -11.94 0.17
CA MET A 7 21.32 -12.84 0.69
C MET A 7 22.48 -12.98 -0.30
N PHE A 8 22.20 -13.15 -1.60
CA PHE A 8 23.21 -13.20 -2.63
C PHE A 8 24.09 -11.95 -2.66
N LEU A 9 23.48 -10.76 -2.62
CA LEU A 9 24.20 -9.48 -2.62
C LEU A 9 25.09 -9.32 -1.39
N LEU A 10 24.60 -9.66 -0.21
CA LEU A 10 25.37 -9.58 1.02
C LEU A 10 26.55 -10.57 1.01
N VAL A 11 26.29 -11.84 0.69
CA VAL A 11 27.33 -12.87 0.68
C VAL A 11 28.38 -12.57 -0.39
N SER A 12 27.97 -12.19 -1.60
CA SER A 12 28.93 -11.85 -2.66
C SER A 12 29.78 -10.63 -2.30
N GLY A 13 29.18 -9.61 -1.67
CA GLY A 13 29.92 -8.44 -1.19
C GLY A 13 31.00 -8.79 -0.16
N VAL A 14 30.66 -9.64 0.83
CA VAL A 14 31.62 -10.12 1.84
C VAL A 14 32.73 -10.96 1.19
N ILE A 15 32.38 -11.87 0.27
CA ILE A 15 33.41 -12.71 -0.41
C ILE A 15 34.38 -11.83 -1.22
N VAL A 16 33.86 -10.86 -1.99
CA VAL A 16 34.70 -9.94 -2.77
C VAL A 16 35.63 -9.13 -1.85
N ALA A 17 35.12 -8.63 -0.72
CA ALA A 17 35.93 -7.90 0.24
C ALA A 17 37.03 -8.78 0.85
N ALA A 18 36.71 -10.02 1.19
CA ALA A 18 37.69 -10.99 1.72
C ALA A 18 38.77 -11.30 0.70
N LEU A 19 38.41 -11.55 -0.56
CA LEU A 19 39.35 -11.83 -1.64
C LEU A 19 40.31 -10.67 -1.94
N ASN A 20 39.83 -9.43 -1.72
CA ASN A 20 40.63 -8.21 -1.89
C ASN A 20 41.35 -7.77 -0.61
N GLY A 21 41.28 -8.54 0.49
CA GLY A 21 41.94 -8.21 1.76
C GLY A 21 41.35 -6.96 2.45
N ARG A 22 40.11 -6.57 2.16
CA ARG A 22 39.44 -5.34 2.64
C ARG A 22 38.29 -5.64 3.56
N MET A 23 38.50 -6.49 4.56
CA MET A 23 37.44 -6.82 5.55
C MET A 23 37.10 -5.66 6.49
N ASP A 24 38.02 -4.72 6.68
CA ASP A 24 37.79 -3.44 7.36
C ASP A 24 36.63 -2.67 6.76
N VAL A 25 36.54 -2.60 5.43
CA VAL A 25 35.44 -1.93 4.70
C VAL A 25 34.08 -2.57 4.99
N VAL A 26 34.02 -3.89 5.17
CA VAL A 26 32.78 -4.59 5.53
C VAL A 26 32.31 -4.18 6.91
N THR A 27 33.22 -4.14 7.89
CA THR A 27 32.89 -3.73 9.26
C THR A 27 32.41 -2.27 9.30
N GLU A 28 33.12 -1.39 8.60
CA GLU A 28 32.75 0.02 8.49
C GLU A 28 31.37 0.20 7.81
N ALA A 29 31.12 -0.52 6.69
CA ALA A 29 29.85 -0.47 5.97
C ALA A 29 28.67 -0.95 6.83
N VAL A 30 28.85 -2.02 7.63
CA VAL A 30 27.83 -2.51 8.56
C VAL A 30 27.49 -1.46 9.63
N LEU A 31 28.51 -0.89 10.27
CA LEU A 31 28.32 0.11 11.33
C LEU A 31 27.68 1.40 10.78
N ASN A 32 28.16 1.88 9.64
CA ASN A 32 27.62 3.07 9.00
C ASN A 32 26.19 2.83 8.46
N GLY A 33 25.94 1.66 7.88
CA GLY A 33 24.61 1.25 7.45
C GLY A 33 23.61 1.19 8.60
N ALA A 34 24.02 0.64 9.75
CA ALA A 34 23.19 0.62 10.96
C ALA A 34 22.86 2.04 11.45
N LYS A 35 23.87 2.94 11.53
CA LYS A 35 23.67 4.35 11.92
C LYS A 35 22.72 5.06 10.95
N GLN A 36 22.94 4.92 9.64
CA GLN A 36 22.07 5.53 8.63
C GLN A 36 20.64 4.99 8.71
N GLY A 37 20.46 3.69 8.95
CA GLY A 37 19.15 3.08 9.14
C GLY A 37 18.38 3.73 10.28
N VAL A 38 19.02 3.95 11.43
CA VAL A 38 18.42 4.64 12.59
C VAL A 38 18.03 6.08 12.23
N VAL A 39 18.92 6.84 11.58
CA VAL A 39 18.63 8.24 11.18
C VAL A 39 17.44 8.30 10.23
N VAL A 40 17.38 7.40 9.24
CA VAL A 40 16.25 7.31 8.30
C VAL A 40 14.96 6.96 9.03
N CYS A 41 14.99 6.02 9.97
CA CYS A 41 13.81 5.64 10.77
C CYS A 41 13.27 6.82 11.57
N PHE A 42 14.12 7.58 12.26
CA PHE A 42 13.69 8.77 13.01
C PHE A 42 13.17 9.87 12.08
N GLY A 43 13.80 10.09 10.93
CA GLY A 43 13.33 11.04 9.93
C GLY A 43 11.94 10.68 9.40
N LEU A 44 11.73 9.41 9.03
CA LEU A 44 10.43 8.92 8.58
C LEU A 44 9.38 9.00 9.70
N LEU A 45 9.74 8.66 10.94
CA LEU A 45 8.84 8.76 12.09
C LEU A 45 8.31 10.20 12.25
N SER A 46 9.19 11.19 12.21
CA SER A 46 8.83 12.60 12.36
C SER A 46 7.82 13.04 11.28
N ILE A 47 8.09 12.69 10.02
CA ILE A 47 7.20 13.00 8.89
C ILE A 47 5.85 12.29 9.04
N MET A 48 5.86 11.00 9.44
CA MET A 48 4.64 10.23 9.64
C MET A 48 3.78 10.81 10.78
N VAL A 49 4.38 11.17 11.90
CA VAL A 49 3.67 11.79 13.05
C VAL A 49 3.03 13.11 12.64
N PHE A 50 3.80 14.00 11.98
CA PHE A 50 3.28 15.27 11.48
C PHE A 50 2.09 15.06 10.53
N TRP A 51 2.26 14.16 9.55
CA TRP A 51 1.24 13.90 8.55
C TRP A 51 -0.01 13.23 9.13
N LEU A 52 0.16 12.28 10.05
CA LEU A 52 -0.96 11.65 10.75
C LEU A 52 -1.75 12.67 11.59
N GLY A 53 -1.06 13.60 12.24
CA GLY A 53 -1.71 14.71 12.96
C GLY A 53 -2.53 15.60 12.03
N LEU A 54 -1.96 16.03 10.91
CA LEU A 54 -2.65 16.82 9.89
C LEU A 54 -3.88 16.09 9.34
N MET A 55 -3.74 14.81 9.04
CA MET A 55 -4.84 13.99 8.52
C MET A 55 -5.91 13.68 9.57
N LYS A 56 -5.56 13.62 10.85
CA LYS A 56 -6.55 13.49 11.91
C LYS A 56 -7.46 14.73 11.97
N ILE A 57 -6.87 15.92 11.80
CA ILE A 57 -7.64 17.17 11.68
C ILE A 57 -8.56 17.12 10.44
N ALA A 58 -8.04 16.65 9.30
CA ALA A 58 -8.83 16.52 8.06
C ALA A 58 -9.97 15.51 8.20
N ASP A 59 -9.77 14.41 8.94
CA ASP A 59 -10.81 13.42 9.26
C ASP A 59 -11.89 14.01 10.17
N GLU A 60 -11.51 14.69 11.21
CA GLU A 60 -12.45 15.39 12.11
C GLU A 60 -13.22 16.52 11.41
N ALA A 61 -12.60 17.17 10.43
CA ALA A 61 -13.26 18.14 9.55
C ALA A 61 -14.22 17.51 8.52
N GLY A 62 -14.34 16.17 8.47
CA GLY A 62 -15.24 15.47 7.56
C GLY A 62 -14.72 15.27 6.14
N LEU A 63 -13.45 15.53 5.87
CA LEU A 63 -12.85 15.35 4.54
C LEU A 63 -12.83 13.88 4.11
N VAL A 64 -12.48 12.96 5.02
CA VAL A 64 -12.48 11.52 4.75
C VAL A 64 -13.88 11.01 4.44
N GLN A 65 -14.89 11.47 5.17
CA GLN A 65 -16.30 11.12 4.98
C GLN A 65 -16.84 11.68 3.65
N SER A 66 -16.44 12.90 3.28
CA SER A 66 -16.81 13.51 1.99
C SER A 66 -16.21 12.75 0.82
N LEU A 67 -14.93 12.38 0.92
CA LEU A 67 -14.24 11.56 -0.08
C LEU A 67 -14.85 10.16 -0.17
N ALA A 68 -15.19 9.54 0.97
CA ALA A 68 -15.88 8.25 1.00
C ALA A 68 -17.23 8.29 0.28
N LYS A 69 -18.03 9.38 0.47
CA LYS A 69 -19.29 9.57 -0.27
C LYS A 69 -19.05 9.69 -1.77
N LEU A 70 -18.04 10.42 -2.19
CA LEU A 70 -17.66 10.57 -3.60
C LEU A 70 -17.22 9.22 -4.21
N LEU A 71 -16.52 8.41 -3.43
CA LEU A 71 -16.04 7.08 -3.86
C LEU A 71 -17.12 6.00 -3.82
N TYR A 72 -18.28 6.26 -3.20
CA TYR A 72 -19.34 5.27 -3.05
C TYR A 72 -19.79 4.62 -4.37
N PRO A 73 -20.05 5.36 -5.48
CA PRO A 73 -20.43 4.75 -6.75
C PRO A 73 -19.32 3.85 -7.31
N LEU A 74 -18.05 4.26 -7.15
CA LEU A 74 -16.90 3.45 -7.56
C LEU A 74 -16.77 2.17 -6.71
N ALA A 75 -16.90 2.30 -5.39
CA ALA A 75 -16.86 1.16 -4.48
C ALA A 75 -17.98 0.16 -4.81
N ARG A 76 -19.19 0.63 -5.11
CA ARG A 76 -20.29 -0.21 -5.55
C ARG A 76 -20.02 -0.98 -6.84
N PHE A 77 -19.35 -0.35 -7.79
CA PHE A 77 -18.95 -0.98 -9.03
C PHE A 77 -17.84 -2.03 -8.81
N LEU A 78 -16.92 -1.78 -7.89
CA LEU A 78 -15.81 -2.67 -7.58
C LEU A 78 -16.22 -3.87 -6.72
N TYR A 79 -17.18 -3.67 -5.80
CA TYR A 79 -17.63 -4.65 -4.81
C TYR A 79 -19.13 -4.99 -4.93
N PRO A 80 -19.57 -5.56 -6.07
CA PRO A 80 -20.99 -5.82 -6.31
C PRO A 80 -21.57 -6.89 -5.35
N SER A 81 -20.74 -7.78 -4.80
CA SER A 81 -21.12 -8.83 -3.87
C SER A 81 -21.36 -8.34 -2.43
N VAL A 82 -20.92 -7.12 -2.10
CA VAL A 82 -21.07 -6.56 -0.75
C VAL A 82 -22.43 -5.83 -0.65
N PRO A 83 -23.31 -6.19 0.32
CA PRO A 83 -24.58 -5.50 0.52
C PRO A 83 -24.40 -4.02 0.83
N LYS A 84 -25.33 -3.17 0.34
CA LYS A 84 -25.26 -1.71 0.47
C LYS A 84 -25.11 -1.22 1.91
N ASN A 85 -25.82 -1.85 2.83
CA ASN A 85 -25.92 -1.44 4.22
C ASN A 85 -24.98 -2.23 5.15
N HIS A 86 -24.08 -3.05 4.59
CA HIS A 86 -23.14 -3.82 5.39
C HIS A 86 -21.96 -2.94 5.85
N PRO A 87 -21.48 -3.08 7.10
CA PRO A 87 -20.34 -2.32 7.64
C PRO A 87 -19.08 -2.38 6.76
N ALA A 88 -18.83 -3.53 6.12
CA ALA A 88 -17.71 -3.72 5.20
C ALA A 88 -17.62 -2.66 4.11
N MET A 89 -18.76 -2.18 3.58
CA MET A 89 -18.75 -1.12 2.57
C MET A 89 -18.16 0.19 3.14
N GLY A 90 -18.53 0.53 4.38
CA GLY A 90 -17.98 1.70 5.08
C GLY A 90 -16.47 1.58 5.33
N SER A 91 -16.03 0.42 5.81
CA SER A 91 -14.62 0.16 6.07
C SER A 91 -13.78 0.13 4.79
N ILE A 92 -14.30 -0.42 3.68
CA ILE A 92 -13.67 -0.38 2.35
C ILE A 92 -13.50 1.07 1.89
N MET A 93 -14.56 1.89 1.96
CA MET A 93 -14.49 3.29 1.54
C MET A 93 -13.51 4.10 2.39
N ALA A 94 -13.50 3.89 3.70
CA ALA A 94 -12.55 4.54 4.60
C ALA A 94 -11.09 4.13 4.27
N ASN A 95 -10.84 2.84 4.01
CA ASN A 95 -9.54 2.35 3.59
C ASN A 95 -9.10 2.95 2.24
N MET A 96 -9.98 2.97 1.23
CA MET A 96 -9.70 3.58 -0.07
C MET A 96 -9.40 5.08 0.07
N SER A 97 -10.19 5.80 0.86
CA SER A 97 -9.97 7.24 1.11
C SER A 97 -8.64 7.50 1.79
N ALA A 98 -8.28 6.70 2.80
CA ALA A 98 -7.00 6.81 3.51
C ALA A 98 -5.81 6.55 2.56
N ASN A 99 -5.90 5.55 1.71
CA ASN A 99 -4.86 5.28 0.70
C ASN A 99 -4.71 6.43 -0.30
N MET A 100 -5.81 6.97 -0.82
CA MET A 100 -5.79 8.11 -1.75
C MET A 100 -5.17 9.36 -1.13
N LEU A 101 -5.40 9.59 0.16
CA LEU A 101 -4.81 10.71 0.90
C LEU A 101 -3.36 10.44 1.36
N GLY A 102 -2.77 9.31 0.98
CA GLY A 102 -1.40 8.97 1.33
C GLY A 102 -1.18 8.54 2.78
N LEU A 103 -2.24 8.12 3.46
CA LEU A 103 -2.24 7.68 4.85
C LEU A 103 -1.85 6.20 5.00
N GLY A 104 -0.80 5.75 4.35
CA GLY A 104 -0.43 4.32 4.28
C GLY A 104 -0.50 3.57 5.62
N SER A 105 0.03 4.15 6.70
CA SER A 105 0.01 3.56 8.03
C SER A 105 -1.39 3.53 8.66
N ALA A 106 -2.22 4.55 8.44
CA ALA A 106 -3.60 4.59 8.92
C ALA A 106 -4.56 3.74 8.04
N ALA A 107 -4.23 3.56 6.76
CA ALA A 107 -5.01 2.71 5.86
C ALA A 107 -4.93 1.22 6.26
N THR A 108 -3.81 0.76 6.82
CA THR A 108 -3.61 -0.65 7.21
C THR A 108 -4.67 -1.16 8.20
N PRO A 109 -4.92 -0.52 9.37
CA PRO A 109 -5.95 -0.99 10.29
C PRO A 109 -7.36 -0.93 9.69
N LEU A 110 -7.65 0.06 8.83
CA LEU A 110 -8.92 0.15 8.10
C LEU A 110 -9.08 -1.00 7.09
N GLY A 111 -8.01 -1.34 6.38
CA GLY A 111 -7.98 -2.49 5.47
C GLY A 111 -8.16 -3.83 6.19
N LEU A 112 -7.52 -4.01 7.35
CA LEU A 112 -7.70 -5.20 8.18
C LEU A 112 -9.12 -5.32 8.71
N LYS A 113 -9.73 -4.20 9.11
CA LYS A 113 -11.14 -4.15 9.54
C LYS A 113 -12.06 -4.54 8.38
N ALA A 114 -11.87 -3.92 7.20
CA ALA A 114 -12.64 -4.26 6.00
C ALA A 114 -12.49 -5.75 5.64
N MET A 115 -11.28 -6.31 5.74
CA MET A 115 -11.03 -7.72 5.45
C MET A 115 -11.77 -8.65 6.42
N LYS A 116 -11.81 -8.33 7.74
CA LYS A 116 -12.57 -9.09 8.73
C LYS A 116 -14.07 -9.07 8.43
N GLU A 117 -14.62 -7.91 8.15
CA GLU A 117 -16.03 -7.74 7.82
C GLU A 117 -16.41 -8.42 6.49
N LEU A 118 -15.50 -8.47 5.51
CA LEU A 118 -15.65 -9.26 4.29
C LEU A 118 -15.61 -10.76 4.55
N GLN A 119 -14.79 -11.20 5.50
CA GLN A 119 -14.71 -12.59 5.90
C GLN A 119 -16.00 -13.07 6.59
N GLU A 120 -16.71 -12.20 7.28
CA GLU A 120 -18.03 -12.52 7.83
C GLU A 120 -19.05 -12.85 6.73
N LEU A 121 -18.99 -12.10 5.61
CA LEU A 121 -19.83 -12.33 4.43
C LEU A 121 -19.38 -13.50 3.57
N ASN A 122 -18.18 -14.02 3.79
CA ASN A 122 -17.62 -15.07 2.96
C ASN A 122 -18.23 -16.44 3.31
N PRO A 123 -18.87 -17.15 2.37
CA PRO A 123 -19.45 -18.46 2.63
C PRO A 123 -18.37 -19.53 2.85
N ASP A 124 -17.23 -19.42 2.18
CA ASP A 124 -16.08 -20.32 2.35
C ASP A 124 -15.00 -19.61 3.19
N LYS A 125 -14.78 -20.11 4.40
CA LYS A 125 -13.84 -19.48 5.35
C LYS A 125 -12.37 -19.78 5.04
N GLU A 126 -12.09 -20.77 4.21
CA GLU A 126 -10.74 -21.19 3.86
C GLU A 126 -10.24 -20.51 2.56
N THR A 127 -11.17 -20.06 1.71
CA THR A 127 -10.85 -19.45 0.42
C THR A 127 -11.24 -17.98 0.41
N ALA A 128 -10.38 -17.09 -0.10
CA ALA A 128 -10.69 -15.67 -0.20
C ALA A 128 -11.85 -15.40 -1.18
N SER A 129 -12.80 -14.57 -0.77
CA SER A 129 -13.90 -14.16 -1.65
C SER A 129 -13.43 -13.16 -2.72
N ASP A 130 -14.21 -13.03 -3.81
CA ASP A 130 -13.98 -12.05 -4.88
C ASP A 130 -13.74 -10.63 -4.32
N ALA A 131 -14.51 -10.21 -3.31
CA ALA A 131 -14.36 -8.91 -2.69
C ALA A 131 -13.04 -8.76 -1.91
N MET A 132 -12.60 -9.80 -1.24
CA MET A 132 -11.31 -9.81 -0.52
C MET A 132 -10.14 -9.72 -1.49
N CYS A 133 -10.19 -10.43 -2.62
CA CYS A 133 -9.18 -10.35 -3.67
C CYS A 133 -9.11 -8.96 -4.28
N THR A 134 -10.27 -8.34 -4.56
CA THR A 134 -10.34 -6.96 -5.07
C THR A 134 -9.76 -5.96 -4.07
N LEU A 135 -10.09 -6.09 -2.77
CA LEU A 135 -9.55 -5.21 -1.74
C LEU A 135 -8.02 -5.31 -1.68
N LEU A 136 -7.49 -6.52 -1.74
CA LEU A 136 -6.04 -6.74 -1.76
C LEU A 136 -5.39 -6.14 -3.01
N ALA A 137 -5.98 -6.36 -4.19
CA ALA A 137 -5.47 -5.82 -5.45
C ALA A 137 -5.41 -4.28 -5.44
N ILE A 138 -6.47 -3.61 -4.94
CA ILE A 138 -6.53 -2.15 -4.84
C ILE A 138 -5.54 -1.62 -3.80
N ASN A 139 -5.41 -2.27 -2.64
CA ASN A 139 -4.43 -1.85 -1.62
C ASN A 139 -2.99 -2.04 -2.10
N THR A 140 -2.70 -3.12 -2.84
CA THR A 140 -1.36 -3.39 -3.37
C THR A 140 -0.98 -2.42 -4.49
N SER A 141 -1.93 -2.03 -5.35
CA SER A 141 -1.71 -1.05 -6.43
C SER A 141 -1.67 0.40 -5.93
N GLY A 142 -2.36 0.69 -4.82
CA GLY A 142 -2.23 1.89 -4.01
C GLY A 142 -2.43 3.22 -4.74
N LEU A 143 -3.65 3.51 -5.25
CA LEU A 143 -3.92 4.85 -5.81
C LEU A 143 -3.66 5.93 -4.77
N THR A 144 -2.67 6.79 -5.05
CA THR A 144 -2.21 7.83 -4.12
C THR A 144 -2.27 9.20 -4.80
N ILE A 145 -3.03 10.12 -4.22
CA ILE A 145 -3.12 11.52 -4.69
C ILE A 145 -1.97 12.31 -4.11
N ILE A 146 -1.69 12.14 -2.83
CA ILE A 146 -0.63 12.86 -2.12
C ILE A 146 0.39 11.85 -1.57
N PRO A 147 1.55 11.67 -2.23
CA PRO A 147 2.58 10.75 -1.76
C PRO A 147 3.40 11.36 -0.60
N ALA A 148 2.74 11.61 0.54
CA ALA A 148 3.28 12.34 1.66
C ALA A 148 4.62 11.80 2.18
N THR A 149 4.74 10.48 2.31
CA THR A 149 5.97 9.82 2.75
C THR A 149 7.13 10.10 1.81
N VAL A 150 6.90 10.06 0.48
CA VAL A 150 7.94 10.32 -0.51
C VAL A 150 8.31 11.80 -0.56
N ILE A 151 7.32 12.69 -0.46
CA ILE A 151 7.57 14.14 -0.37
C ILE A 151 8.43 14.44 0.85
N GLY A 152 8.06 13.89 2.01
CA GLY A 152 8.82 14.08 3.24
C GLY A 152 10.25 13.54 3.16
N LEU A 153 10.44 12.36 2.56
CA LEU A 153 11.78 11.81 2.33
C LEU A 153 12.61 12.72 1.41
N ARG A 154 12.03 13.22 0.33
CA ARG A 154 12.69 14.18 -0.57
C ARG A 154 13.09 15.48 0.14
N MET A 155 12.24 15.97 1.05
CA MET A 155 12.57 17.14 1.89
C MET A 155 13.73 16.84 2.82
N GLN A 156 13.78 15.67 3.45
CA GLN A 156 14.86 15.24 4.34
C GLN A 156 16.22 15.20 3.61
N TYR A 157 16.22 14.83 2.32
CA TYR A 157 17.40 14.82 1.48
C TYR A 157 17.61 16.11 0.69
N ASN A 158 17.04 17.24 1.14
CA ASN A 158 17.22 18.57 0.57
C ASN A 158 16.91 18.66 -0.94
N SER A 159 15.88 17.96 -1.41
CA SER A 159 15.43 18.10 -2.79
C SER A 159 14.96 19.53 -3.07
N SER A 160 15.41 20.12 -4.17
CA SER A 160 15.01 21.47 -4.60
C SER A 160 13.51 21.61 -4.89
N SER A 161 12.87 20.52 -5.32
CA SER A 161 11.43 20.49 -5.65
C SER A 161 10.78 19.19 -5.13
N PRO A 162 10.49 19.10 -3.81
CA PRO A 162 9.98 17.86 -3.20
C PRO A 162 8.63 17.40 -3.76
N THR A 163 7.79 18.33 -4.22
CA THR A 163 6.41 18.10 -4.66
C THR A 163 6.26 17.76 -6.14
N GLU A 164 7.29 17.90 -6.96
CA GLU A 164 7.22 17.58 -8.41
C GLU A 164 6.80 16.14 -8.69
N ILE A 165 7.04 15.23 -7.76
CA ILE A 165 6.70 13.81 -7.90
C ILE A 165 5.17 13.55 -7.87
N VAL A 166 4.35 14.49 -7.39
CA VAL A 166 2.92 14.29 -7.14
C VAL A 166 2.20 13.86 -8.43
N ILE A 167 2.39 14.58 -9.52
CA ILE A 167 1.72 14.29 -10.80
C ILE A 167 2.19 12.94 -11.36
N CYS A 168 3.50 12.69 -11.36
CA CYS A 168 4.05 11.42 -11.86
C CYS A 168 3.57 10.23 -11.01
N THR A 169 3.53 10.38 -9.69
CA THR A 169 3.02 9.35 -8.77
C THR A 169 1.53 9.10 -8.99
N LEU A 170 0.73 10.15 -9.14
CA LEU A 170 -0.70 10.03 -9.41
C LEU A 170 -0.96 9.26 -10.72
N LEU A 171 -0.26 9.62 -11.80
CA LEU A 171 -0.39 8.92 -13.09
C LEU A 171 0.05 7.46 -13.00
N ALA A 172 1.20 7.19 -12.37
CA ALA A 172 1.72 5.84 -12.22
C ALA A 172 0.78 4.96 -11.37
N THR A 173 0.31 5.47 -10.24
CA THR A 173 -0.60 4.72 -9.35
C THR A 173 -2.00 4.57 -9.95
N PHE A 174 -2.47 5.53 -10.75
CA PHE A 174 -3.72 5.42 -11.50
C PHE A 174 -3.65 4.30 -12.54
N ILE A 175 -2.56 4.24 -13.32
CA ILE A 175 -2.32 3.16 -14.31
C ILE A 175 -2.22 1.83 -13.60
N ALA A 176 -1.45 1.75 -12.50
CA ALA A 176 -1.28 0.53 -11.71
C ALA A 176 -2.63 0.02 -11.16
N THR A 177 -3.44 0.89 -10.56
CA THR A 177 -4.75 0.53 -10.00
C THR A 177 -5.74 0.11 -11.10
N THR A 178 -5.76 0.83 -12.21
CA THR A 178 -6.62 0.47 -13.35
C THR A 178 -6.24 -0.90 -13.90
N SER A 179 -4.94 -1.16 -14.07
CA SER A 179 -4.43 -2.46 -14.53
C SER A 179 -4.77 -3.58 -13.55
N ALA A 180 -4.59 -3.33 -12.23
CA ALA A 180 -4.92 -4.30 -11.20
C ALA A 180 -6.42 -4.66 -11.20
N VAL A 181 -7.31 -3.68 -11.32
CA VAL A 181 -8.76 -3.90 -11.39
C VAL A 181 -9.16 -4.66 -12.67
N ILE A 182 -8.56 -4.34 -13.80
CA ILE A 182 -8.82 -5.06 -15.07
C ILE A 182 -8.39 -6.52 -14.94
N LEU A 183 -7.18 -6.77 -14.44
CA LEU A 183 -6.64 -8.11 -14.25
C LEU A 183 -7.47 -8.92 -13.24
N ASP A 184 -7.81 -8.34 -12.10
CA ASP A 184 -8.66 -8.96 -11.08
C ASP A 184 -10.00 -9.41 -11.69
N ARG A 185 -10.66 -8.54 -12.45
CA ARG A 185 -11.91 -8.88 -13.15
C ARG A 185 -11.74 -9.96 -14.20
N TRP A 186 -10.65 -9.89 -14.96
CA TRP A 186 -10.36 -10.87 -15.99
C TRP A 186 -10.13 -12.27 -15.40
N PHE A 187 -9.33 -12.37 -14.32
CA PHE A 187 -9.09 -13.63 -13.63
C PHE A 187 -10.37 -14.20 -13.03
N ARG A 188 -11.18 -13.39 -12.36
CA ARG A 188 -12.49 -13.82 -11.82
C ARG A 188 -13.43 -14.32 -12.91
N ALA A 189 -13.52 -13.62 -14.03
CA ALA A 189 -14.33 -14.05 -15.17
C ALA A 189 -13.85 -15.41 -15.73
N ARG A 190 -12.53 -15.63 -15.76
CA ARG A 190 -11.93 -16.88 -16.19
C ARG A 190 -12.23 -18.04 -15.25
N GLU A 191 -12.16 -17.82 -13.94
CA GLU A 191 -12.45 -18.83 -12.93
C GLU A 191 -13.93 -19.24 -12.94
N ARG A 192 -14.85 -18.30 -13.03
CA ARG A 192 -16.29 -18.57 -13.18
C ARG A 192 -16.59 -19.43 -14.41
N ARG A 193 -15.88 -19.23 -15.53
CA ARG A 193 -16.00 -20.05 -16.73
C ARG A 193 -15.47 -21.49 -16.53
N LYS A 194 -14.45 -21.67 -15.71
CA LYS A 194 -13.91 -23.01 -15.38
C LYS A 194 -14.80 -23.76 -14.39
N GLY A 195 -15.30 -23.10 -13.35
CA GLY A 195 -16.21 -23.70 -12.37
C GLY A 195 -17.57 -24.10 -12.94
N GLY A 196 -18.06 -23.40 -13.98
CA GLY A 196 -19.29 -23.80 -14.70
C GLY A 196 -19.14 -25.02 -15.61
N LYS A 197 -17.92 -25.52 -15.85
CA LYS A 197 -17.67 -26.75 -16.62
C LYS A 197 -17.53 -28.00 -15.76
N GLN A 198 -17.55 -27.87 -14.42
CA GLN A 198 -17.39 -28.99 -13.47
C GLN A 198 -18.68 -29.30 -12.70
N ARG A 199 -19.82 -28.70 -13.10
CA ARG A 199 -21.17 -29.06 -12.62
C ARG A 199 -22.00 -29.69 -13.80
#